data_49e76f3606c0be3a13c15193995e0cb3
#
_entry.id   49e76f3606c0be3a13c15193995e0cb3
#
_cell.length_a   1.000
_cell.length_b   1.000
_cell.length_c   1.000
_cell.angle_alpha   90.00
_cell.angle_beta   90.00
_cell.angle_gamma   90.00
#
_symmetry.space_group_name_H-M   'P 1'
#
loop_
_entity.id
_entity.type
_entity.pdbx_description
1 polymer ?
#
loop_
_entity_poly.entity_id
_entity_poly.type
_entity_poly.pdbx_seq_one_letter_code
_entity_poly.pdbx_strand_id
1 'polypeptide(L)'
;MGNRALIVMQTPSEKQPLVSAIYVHWNGGIESVEAICDICREREYRDPASDPSYAMARMVGVWHEFFGIANAISLGVTMYDGESDQGDNGVYVLGADWKVIRHFRHSAKAVAFEHECQTSEQKRWREEIKAFMQKQAEKILAKP
;
A
#
# COMPACT_ATOMS: atom_id res chain seq x y z
N MET A 1 14.65 7.07 11.82
CA MET A 1 14.39 7.04 10.38
C MET A 1 13.38 5.96 10.06
N GLY A 2 12.55 6.17 9.08
CA GLY A 2 11.54 5.22 8.70
C GLY A 2 11.79 4.61 7.32
N ASN A 3 10.82 3.88 6.86
CA ASN A 3 10.72 3.38 5.49
C ASN A 3 9.34 3.77 4.99
N ARG A 4 9.14 5.07 4.83
CA ARG A 4 7.83 5.72 4.69
C ARG A 4 7.31 5.69 3.26
N ALA A 5 6.00 5.66 3.12
CA ALA A 5 5.32 5.83 1.85
C ALA A 5 3.90 6.35 2.04
N LEU A 6 3.38 6.95 0.99
CA LEU A 6 1.95 7.18 0.83
C LEU A 6 1.41 6.22 -0.23
N ILE A 7 0.20 5.75 0.00
CA ILE A 7 -0.49 4.85 -0.93
C ILE A 7 -1.86 5.46 -1.22
N VAL A 8 -2.14 5.72 -2.48
CA VAL A 8 -3.41 6.31 -2.91
C VAL A 8 -4.12 5.41 -3.91
N MET A 9 -5.45 5.48 -3.92
CA MET A 9 -6.30 4.66 -4.78
C MET A 9 -6.68 5.40 -6.06
N GLN A 10 -6.29 6.66 -6.18
CA GLN A 10 -6.51 7.50 -7.35
C GLN A 10 -5.60 8.72 -7.28
N THR A 11 -5.31 9.31 -8.42
CA THR A 11 -4.55 10.56 -8.44
C THR A 11 -5.47 11.75 -8.22
N PRO A 12 -4.99 12.82 -7.56
CA PRO A 12 -5.73 14.08 -7.48
C PRO A 12 -6.05 14.62 -8.87
N SER A 13 -7.16 15.35 -8.98
CA SER A 13 -7.62 15.97 -10.23
C SER A 13 -8.14 17.36 -9.93
N GLU A 14 -8.48 18.12 -10.97
CA GLU A 14 -9.10 19.44 -10.79
C GLU A 14 -10.42 19.37 -10.01
N LYS A 15 -11.20 18.32 -10.25
CA LYS A 15 -12.47 18.10 -9.56
C LYS A 15 -12.28 17.60 -8.14
N GLN A 16 -11.18 16.89 -7.89
CA GLN A 16 -10.88 16.31 -6.58
C GLN A 16 -9.39 16.54 -6.30
N PRO A 17 -9.04 17.76 -5.87
CA PRO A 17 -7.63 18.13 -5.68
C PRO A 17 -6.97 17.43 -4.50
N LEU A 18 -7.75 16.93 -3.55
CA LEU A 18 -7.25 16.16 -2.42
C LEU A 18 -7.87 14.76 -2.47
N VAL A 19 -7.03 13.76 -2.29
CA VAL A 19 -7.47 12.37 -2.19
C VAL A 19 -6.97 11.77 -0.89
N SER A 20 -7.68 10.80 -0.36
CA SER A 20 -7.24 10.08 0.83
C SER A 20 -6.01 9.25 0.51
N ALA A 21 -5.09 9.18 1.47
CA ALA A 21 -3.87 8.40 1.34
C ALA A 21 -3.63 7.58 2.60
N ILE A 22 -3.12 6.38 2.41
CA ILE A 22 -2.60 5.57 3.51
C ILE A 22 -1.16 6.01 3.73
N TYR A 23 -0.83 6.37 4.96
CA TYR A 23 0.55 6.63 5.36
C TYR A 23 1.10 5.41 6.09
N VAL A 24 2.23 4.90 5.63
CA VAL A 24 2.98 3.87 6.35
C VAL A 24 4.34 4.44 6.73
N HIS A 25 4.71 4.30 8.00
CA HIS A 25 6.00 4.76 8.49
C HIS A 25 7.10 3.73 8.25
N TRP A 26 6.74 2.45 8.27
CA TRP A 26 7.62 1.32 8.00
C TRP A 26 7.04 0.46 6.89
N ASN A 27 7.88 -0.33 6.24
CA ASN A 27 7.47 -1.24 5.17
C ASN A 27 6.87 -0.53 3.95
N GLY A 28 7.33 0.68 3.65
CA GLY A 28 6.89 1.42 2.46
C GLY A 28 7.63 1.05 1.18
N GLY A 29 8.51 0.07 1.20
CA GLY A 29 9.19 -0.41 0.00
C GLY A 29 8.22 -1.14 -0.94
N ILE A 30 8.59 -1.23 -2.20
CA ILE A 30 7.73 -1.82 -3.24
C ILE A 30 7.35 -3.27 -2.92
N GLU A 31 8.26 -4.04 -2.34
CA GLU A 31 8.02 -5.44 -1.97
C GLU A 31 6.90 -5.58 -0.95
N SER A 32 6.83 -4.69 0.03
CA SER A 32 5.78 -4.70 1.03
C SER A 32 4.45 -4.26 0.45
N VAL A 33 4.45 -3.18 -0.32
CA VAL A 33 3.24 -2.63 -0.95
C VAL A 33 2.64 -3.65 -1.91
N GLU A 34 3.46 -4.27 -2.74
CA GLU A 34 2.98 -5.30 -3.67
C GLU A 34 2.47 -6.55 -2.95
N ALA A 35 3.12 -6.95 -1.84
CA ALA A 35 2.64 -8.07 -1.04
C ALA A 35 1.23 -7.81 -0.49
N ILE A 36 1.00 -6.61 0.02
CA ILE A 36 -0.32 -6.22 0.53
C ILE A 36 -1.35 -6.14 -0.61
N CYS A 37 -0.95 -5.62 -1.76
CA CYS A 37 -1.80 -5.64 -2.97
C CYS A 37 -2.18 -7.07 -3.37
N ASP A 38 -1.22 -7.98 -3.35
CA ASP A 38 -1.47 -9.41 -3.66
C ASP A 38 -2.52 -10.00 -2.73
N ILE A 39 -2.43 -9.68 -1.43
CA ILE A 39 -3.39 -10.17 -0.44
C ILE A 39 -4.79 -9.62 -0.72
N CYS A 40 -4.90 -8.33 -1.03
CA CYS A 40 -6.18 -7.72 -1.38
C CYS A 40 -6.79 -8.39 -2.62
N ARG A 41 -5.96 -8.68 -3.61
CA ARG A 41 -6.39 -9.37 -4.84
C ARG A 41 -6.85 -10.80 -4.54
N GLU A 42 -6.08 -11.53 -3.77
CA GLU A 42 -6.40 -12.92 -3.40
C GLU A 42 -7.68 -13.03 -2.58
N ARG A 43 -8.00 -11.99 -1.80
CA ARG A 43 -9.25 -11.91 -1.03
C ARG A 43 -10.43 -11.40 -1.87
N GLU A 44 -10.19 -11.12 -3.14
CA GLU A 44 -11.21 -10.65 -4.08
C GLU A 44 -11.88 -9.34 -3.66
N TYR A 45 -11.12 -8.47 -2.97
CA TYR A 45 -11.60 -7.14 -2.64
C TYR A 45 -11.73 -6.31 -3.93
N ARG A 46 -12.79 -5.50 -4.02
CA ARG A 46 -12.94 -4.59 -5.15
C ARG A 46 -11.73 -3.66 -5.24
N ASP A 47 -11.17 -3.54 -6.43
CA ASP A 47 -9.93 -2.82 -6.64
C ASP A 47 -10.13 -1.29 -6.65
N PRO A 48 -9.03 -0.52 -6.57
CA PRO A 48 -9.11 0.94 -6.57
C PRO A 48 -9.79 1.54 -7.80
N ALA A 49 -9.67 0.91 -8.96
CA ALA A 49 -10.31 1.41 -10.17
C ALA A 49 -11.84 1.27 -10.12
N SER A 50 -12.34 0.23 -9.44
CA SER A 50 -13.77 -0.01 -9.29
C SER A 50 -14.40 0.83 -8.18
N ASP A 51 -13.72 0.94 -7.04
CA ASP A 51 -14.24 1.63 -5.86
C ASP A 51 -13.08 2.08 -4.97
N PRO A 52 -12.54 3.29 -5.20
CA PRO A 52 -11.39 3.78 -4.45
C PRO A 52 -11.62 3.83 -2.93
N SER A 53 -12.79 4.25 -2.51
CA SER A 53 -13.12 4.39 -1.09
C SER A 53 -13.15 3.02 -0.38
N TYR A 54 -13.82 2.06 -0.99
CA TYR A 54 -13.89 0.69 -0.47
C TYR A 54 -12.50 0.04 -0.44
N ALA A 55 -11.76 0.18 -1.54
CA ALA A 55 -10.41 -0.37 -1.64
C ALA A 55 -9.49 0.19 -0.54
N MET A 56 -9.57 1.49 -0.29
CA MET A 56 -8.81 2.15 0.79
C MET A 56 -9.11 1.50 2.14
N ALA A 57 -10.39 1.35 2.47
CA ALA A 57 -10.80 0.78 3.75
C ALA A 57 -10.31 -0.65 3.91
N ARG A 58 -10.38 -1.45 2.84
CA ARG A 58 -9.92 -2.85 2.87
C ARG A 58 -8.41 -2.93 3.05
N MET A 59 -7.68 -2.11 2.32
CA MET A 59 -6.22 -2.11 2.43
C MET A 59 -5.73 -1.65 3.80
N VAL A 60 -6.36 -0.65 4.39
CA VAL A 60 -6.07 -0.23 5.76
C VAL A 60 -6.22 -1.42 6.72
N GLY A 61 -7.27 -2.20 6.57
CA GLY A 61 -7.48 -3.41 7.38
C GLY A 61 -6.36 -4.44 7.21
N VAL A 62 -5.91 -4.65 5.98
CA VAL A 62 -4.81 -5.59 5.70
C VAL A 62 -3.49 -5.09 6.33
N TRP A 63 -3.20 -3.80 6.22
CA TRP A 63 -2.03 -3.23 6.88
C TRP A 63 -2.08 -3.37 8.40
N HIS A 64 -3.27 -3.22 9.01
CA HIS A 64 -3.46 -3.46 10.43
C HIS A 64 -3.15 -4.90 10.82
N GLU A 65 -3.61 -5.85 10.01
CA GLU A 65 -3.28 -7.27 10.23
C GLU A 65 -1.77 -7.50 10.18
N PHE A 66 -1.11 -6.90 9.20
CA PHE A 66 0.33 -7.07 9.01
C PHE A 66 1.13 -6.50 10.19
N PHE A 67 0.84 -5.27 10.58
CA PHE A 67 1.57 -4.63 11.69
C PHE A 67 1.20 -5.23 13.05
N GLY A 68 -0.02 -5.71 13.22
CA GLY A 68 -0.55 -6.12 14.50
C GLY A 68 -0.87 -4.90 15.39
N ILE A 69 -1.53 -5.15 16.50
CA ILE A 69 -2.01 -4.08 17.40
C ILE A 69 -0.84 -3.23 17.92
N ALA A 70 0.25 -3.85 18.32
CA ALA A 70 1.39 -3.16 18.93
C ALA A 70 2.09 -2.19 17.97
N ASN A 71 2.09 -2.50 16.67
CA ASN A 71 2.79 -1.72 15.66
C ASN A 71 1.87 -0.91 14.75
N ALA A 72 0.56 -0.95 14.98
CA ALA A 72 -0.41 -0.21 14.18
C ALA A 72 -0.24 1.31 14.27
N ILE A 73 0.51 1.78 15.25
CA ILE A 73 0.89 3.20 15.37
C ILE A 73 1.71 3.71 14.18
N SER A 74 2.26 2.79 13.38
CA SER A 74 3.02 3.14 12.18
C SER A 74 2.13 3.42 10.96
N LEU A 75 0.83 3.26 11.10
CA LEU A 75 -0.16 3.39 10.04
C LEU A 75 -1.04 4.61 10.28
N GLY A 76 -1.25 5.39 9.25
CA GLY A 76 -2.16 6.54 9.32
C GLY A 76 -2.96 6.71 8.05
N VAL A 77 -3.95 7.57 8.10
CA VAL A 77 -4.70 8.03 6.93
C VAL A 77 -4.56 9.54 6.87
N THR A 78 -4.15 10.03 5.72
CA THR A 78 -3.92 11.46 5.49
C THR A 78 -4.48 11.86 4.12
N MET A 79 -4.20 13.08 3.71
CA MET A 79 -4.62 13.59 2.41
C MET A 79 -3.39 13.80 1.52
N TYR A 80 -3.55 13.52 0.23
CA TYR A 80 -2.52 13.74 -0.77
C TYR A 80 -3.00 14.77 -1.79
N ASP A 81 -2.18 15.79 -2.03
CA ASP A 81 -2.51 16.90 -2.93
C ASP A 81 -1.86 16.79 -4.32
N GLY A 82 -1.11 15.72 -4.55
CA GLY A 82 -0.39 15.52 -5.82
C GLY A 82 1.03 16.06 -5.82
N GLU A 83 1.46 16.77 -4.79
CA GLU A 83 2.75 17.46 -4.78
C GLU A 83 3.70 16.98 -3.69
N SER A 84 3.20 16.70 -2.50
CA SER A 84 4.03 16.38 -1.36
C SER A 84 4.06 14.89 -1.08
N ASP A 85 5.21 14.39 -0.67
CA ASP A 85 5.37 13.03 -0.16
C ASP A 85 6.05 13.06 1.20
N GLN A 86 6.10 11.91 1.85
CA GLN A 86 6.72 11.77 3.17
C GLN A 86 8.20 11.38 3.09
N GLY A 87 8.79 11.43 1.88
CA GLY A 87 10.16 11.01 1.66
C GLY A 87 10.30 9.49 1.48
N ASP A 88 11.49 8.99 1.65
CA ASP A 88 11.86 7.58 1.52
C ASP A 88 11.39 6.93 0.21
N ASN A 89 10.17 6.39 0.15
CA ASN A 89 9.66 5.68 -1.02
C ASN A 89 8.66 6.49 -1.86
N GLY A 90 8.24 7.66 -1.40
CA GLY A 90 7.32 8.52 -2.14
C GLY A 90 5.87 8.04 -2.10
N VAL A 91 5.21 8.10 -3.24
CA VAL A 91 3.77 7.83 -3.37
C VAL A 91 3.50 6.73 -4.40
N TYR A 92 2.77 5.71 -3.99
CA TYR A 92 2.29 4.66 -4.89
C TYR A 92 0.83 4.91 -5.24
N VAL A 93 0.50 4.86 -6.53
CA VAL A 93 -0.87 4.93 -7.00
C VAL A 93 -1.30 3.53 -7.42
N LEU A 94 -2.38 3.05 -6.83
CA LEU A 94 -2.93 1.74 -7.14
C LEU A 94 -4.10 1.89 -8.12
N GLY A 95 -4.32 0.86 -8.92
CA GLY A 95 -5.36 0.87 -9.94
C GLY A 95 -6.01 -0.49 -10.11
N ALA A 96 -6.43 -0.76 -11.35
CA ALA A 96 -7.12 -2.00 -11.69
C ALA A 96 -6.32 -3.22 -11.25
N ASP A 97 -7.02 -4.22 -10.77
CA ASP A 97 -6.44 -5.50 -10.31
C ASP A 97 -5.40 -5.33 -9.19
N TRP A 98 -5.55 -4.28 -8.39
CA TRP A 98 -4.64 -3.98 -7.28
C TRP A 98 -3.18 -3.82 -7.71
N LYS A 99 -2.95 -3.39 -8.94
CA LYS A 99 -1.58 -3.13 -9.42
C LYS A 99 -1.14 -1.73 -9.08
N VAL A 100 0.13 -1.59 -8.77
CA VAL A 100 0.77 -0.28 -8.69
C VAL A 100 0.90 0.24 -10.11
N ILE A 101 0.16 1.30 -10.44
CA ILE A 101 0.15 1.86 -11.79
C ILE A 101 1.05 3.06 -11.95
N ARG A 102 1.43 3.71 -10.85
CA ARG A 102 2.38 4.83 -10.82
C ARG A 102 3.12 4.86 -9.50
N HIS A 103 4.33 5.38 -9.55
CA HIS A 103 5.16 5.59 -8.38
C HIS A 103 5.86 6.94 -8.51
N PHE A 104 5.60 7.83 -7.57
CA PHE A 104 6.21 9.16 -7.55
C PHE A 104 7.20 9.26 -6.38
N ARG A 105 8.37 9.84 -6.62
CA ARG A 105 9.34 10.15 -5.56
C ARG A 105 9.70 11.62 -5.60
N HIS A 106 9.84 12.22 -4.42
CA HIS A 106 10.27 13.61 -4.23
C HIS A 106 9.39 14.63 -4.92
N SER A 107 8.17 14.81 -4.38
CA SER A 107 7.19 15.77 -4.84
C SER A 107 6.95 15.74 -6.36
N ALA A 108 5.93 16.26 -6.85
CA ALA A 108 5.39 16.35 -8.22
C ALA A 108 6.26 15.97 -9.45
N LYS A 109 7.53 15.70 -9.30
CA LYS A 109 8.33 15.21 -10.40
C LYS A 109 8.07 13.72 -10.55
N ALA A 110 7.10 13.41 -11.42
CA ALA A 110 6.85 12.06 -11.86
C ALA A 110 8.15 11.48 -12.42
N VAL A 111 8.87 10.79 -11.60
CA VAL A 111 9.91 9.92 -12.10
C VAL A 111 9.22 8.61 -12.34
N ALA A 112 9.23 8.15 -13.58
CA ALA A 112 8.76 6.81 -13.90
C ALA A 112 9.67 5.84 -13.15
N PHE A 113 9.20 5.38 -12.01
CA PHE A 113 9.87 4.32 -11.27
C PHE A 113 9.34 2.98 -11.71
N GLU A 114 10.19 2.00 -11.56
CA GLU A 114 9.82 0.62 -11.70
C GLU A 114 8.72 0.30 -10.66
N HIS A 115 7.59 -0.17 -11.16
CA HIS A 115 6.40 -0.41 -10.35
C HIS A 115 6.34 -1.82 -9.80
N GLU A 116 7.37 -2.61 -10.02
CA GLU A 116 7.40 -4.00 -9.60
C GLU A 116 8.73 -4.33 -8.91
N CYS A 117 8.71 -5.36 -8.12
CA CYS A 117 9.93 -5.88 -7.51
C CYS A 117 10.94 -6.26 -8.59
N GLN A 118 12.12 -5.68 -8.56
CA GLN A 118 13.15 -5.89 -9.56
C GLN A 118 14.21 -6.89 -9.12
N THR A 119 14.57 -6.85 -7.84
CA THR A 119 15.63 -7.73 -7.33
C THR A 119 15.06 -9.05 -6.82
N SER A 120 15.90 -10.09 -6.84
CA SER A 120 15.53 -11.38 -6.25
C SER A 120 15.20 -11.25 -4.77
N GLU A 121 15.90 -10.37 -4.07
CA GLU A 121 15.68 -10.11 -2.65
C GLU A 121 14.30 -9.48 -2.41
N GLN A 122 13.91 -8.48 -3.21
CA GLN A 122 12.60 -7.87 -3.13
C GLN A 122 11.48 -8.88 -3.39
N LYS A 123 11.65 -9.73 -4.41
CA LYS A 123 10.68 -10.79 -4.74
C LYS A 123 10.54 -11.78 -3.59
N ARG A 124 11.65 -12.14 -2.96
CA ARG A 124 11.64 -13.04 -1.81
C ARG A 124 10.91 -12.40 -0.62
N TRP A 125 11.20 -11.14 -0.30
CA TRP A 125 10.53 -10.43 0.79
C TRP A 125 9.03 -10.31 0.56
N ARG A 126 8.62 -10.04 -0.68
CA ARG A 126 7.20 -10.01 -1.05
C ARG A 126 6.51 -11.33 -0.70
N GLU A 127 7.12 -12.45 -1.06
CA GLU A 127 6.56 -13.77 -0.76
C GLU A 127 6.59 -14.08 0.74
N GLU A 128 7.63 -13.67 1.45
CA GLU A 128 7.73 -13.85 2.91
C GLU A 128 6.62 -13.09 3.65
N ILE A 129 6.30 -11.87 3.23
CA ILE A 129 5.21 -11.08 3.81
C ILE A 129 3.88 -11.79 3.60
N LYS A 130 3.64 -12.28 2.39
CA LYS A 130 2.41 -13.02 2.07
C LYS A 130 2.28 -14.28 2.93
N ALA A 131 3.35 -15.03 3.09
CA ALA A 131 3.37 -16.23 3.92
C ALA A 131 3.09 -15.91 5.40
N PHE A 132 3.69 -14.84 5.91
CA PHE A 132 3.43 -14.35 7.27
C PHE A 132 1.96 -14.00 7.47
N MET A 133 1.37 -13.26 6.53
CA MET A 133 -0.04 -12.85 6.59
C MET A 133 -0.98 -14.05 6.53
N GLN A 134 -0.66 -15.03 5.71
CA GLN A 134 -1.45 -16.25 5.63
C GLN A 134 -1.48 -17.01 6.96
N LYS A 135 -0.33 -17.12 7.61
CA LYS A 135 -0.25 -17.76 8.94
C LYS A 135 -1.04 -16.99 10.00
N GLN A 136 -1.02 -15.67 9.94
CA GLN A 136 -1.80 -14.84 10.87
C GLN A 136 -3.30 -15.07 10.68
N ALA A 137 -3.75 -15.12 9.44
CA ALA A 137 -5.16 -15.38 9.12
C ALA A 137 -5.59 -16.77 9.61
N GLU A 138 -4.77 -17.79 9.41
CA GLU A 138 -5.03 -19.15 9.88
C GLU A 138 -5.19 -19.21 11.40
N LYS A 139 -4.32 -18.50 12.13
CA LYS A 139 -4.40 -18.43 13.59
C LYS A 139 -5.69 -17.78 14.08
N ILE A 140 -6.12 -16.72 13.42
CA ILE A 140 -7.36 -16.00 13.77
C ILE A 140 -8.56 -16.89 13.51
N LEU A 141 -8.59 -17.59 12.38
CA LEU A 141 -9.71 -18.46 12.00
C LEU A 141 -9.75 -19.77 12.80
N ALA A 142 -8.61 -20.22 13.31
CA ALA A 142 -8.52 -21.45 14.10
C ALA A 142 -8.96 -21.27 15.55
N LYS A 143 -9.11 -20.06 16.05
CA LYS A 143 -9.58 -19.80 17.42
C LYS A 143 -11.07 -20.07 17.51
N PRO A 144 -11.51 -20.88 18.49
CA PRO A 144 -12.93 -21.10 18.73
C PRO A 144 -13.66 -19.84 19.21
#